data_df1815a224990ccca372b71204c96e3e
#
_entry.id   df1815a224990ccca372b71204c96e3e
#
_cell.length_a   1.000
_cell.length_b   1.000
_cell.length_c   1.000
_cell.angle_alpha   90.00
_cell.angle_beta   90.00
_cell.angle_gamma   90.00
#
_symmetry.space_group_name_H-M   'P 1'
#
loop_
_entity.id
_entity.type
_entity.pdbx_description
1 polymer ?
#
loop_
_entity_poly.entity_id
_entity_poly.type
_entity_poly.pdbx_seq_one_letter_code
_entity_poly.pdbx_strand_id
1 'polypeptide(L)'
;MSTHDPAEAGARYVFRATVRLDLDRGYRADPDSFETVLSRAADPPGEDGWLFFRDTLWRGELGDAAHGRRLAADALGVPVESVSFSELRTSQVYLDDLKAAIAADLDAFNADDVTEVLTKYLGSSIHVE
;
A
#
# COMPACT_ATOMS: atom_id res chain seq x y z
N MET A 1 -25.98 -8.83 -10.55
CA MET A 1 -24.68 -8.82 -11.15
C MET A 1 -23.64 -8.46 -10.12
N SER A 2 -22.64 -9.20 -10.07
CA SER A 2 -21.56 -8.79 -9.21
C SER A 2 -20.73 -7.75 -9.93
N THR A 3 -20.54 -6.67 -9.29
CA THR A 3 -19.56 -5.72 -9.71
C THR A 3 -18.22 -6.37 -9.47
N HIS A 4 -17.38 -6.37 -10.45
CA HIS A 4 -16.04 -6.81 -10.22
C HIS A 4 -15.41 -5.87 -9.21
N ASP A 5 -15.06 -6.43 -8.07
CA ASP A 5 -14.15 -5.75 -7.18
C ASP A 5 -12.83 -5.61 -7.94
N PRO A 6 -12.25 -4.42 -8.03
CA PRO A 6 -10.93 -4.28 -8.64
C PRO A 6 -9.91 -5.26 -8.09
N ALA A 7 -10.10 -5.71 -6.85
CA ALA A 7 -9.22 -6.69 -6.22
C ALA A 7 -9.34 -8.08 -6.85
N GLU A 8 -10.40 -8.40 -7.58
CA GLU A 8 -10.54 -9.71 -8.21
C GLU A 8 -9.60 -9.88 -9.39
N ALA A 9 -9.36 -8.79 -10.13
CA ALA A 9 -8.50 -8.82 -11.31
C ALA A 9 -7.33 -7.86 -11.17
N GLY A 10 -7.11 -7.34 -9.98
CA GLY A 10 -6.09 -6.34 -9.73
C GLY A 10 -5.35 -6.60 -8.44
N ALA A 11 -4.95 -5.51 -7.81
CA ALA A 11 -4.17 -5.57 -6.58
C ALA A 11 -4.54 -4.43 -5.65
N ARG A 12 -4.22 -4.61 -4.38
CA ARG A 12 -4.44 -3.60 -3.35
C ARG A 12 -3.22 -3.52 -2.45
N TYR A 13 -2.83 -2.30 -2.14
CA TYR A 13 -1.84 -2.05 -1.09
C TYR A 13 -2.58 -2.03 0.25
N VAL A 14 -2.16 -2.88 1.18
CA VAL A 14 -2.80 -3.02 2.48
C VAL A 14 -1.90 -2.41 3.55
N PHE A 15 -2.49 -1.57 4.39
CA PHE A 15 -1.78 -0.86 5.45
C PHE A 15 -2.47 -1.11 6.79
N ARG A 16 -1.69 -1.02 7.87
CA ARG A 16 -2.22 -0.99 9.23
C ARG A 16 -1.97 0.40 9.80
N ALA A 17 -3.01 0.97 10.39
CA ALA A 17 -2.93 2.30 10.97
C ALA A 17 -3.39 2.27 12.42
N THR A 18 -2.73 3.03 13.28
CA THR A 18 -3.16 3.26 14.65
C THR A 18 -3.81 4.62 14.72
N VAL A 19 -5.07 4.63 15.11
CA VAL A 19 -5.89 5.81 15.25
C VAL A 19 -6.03 6.13 16.72
N ARG A 20 -5.79 7.39 17.08
CA ARG A 20 -6.00 7.85 18.45
C ARG A 20 -7.35 8.58 18.52
N LEU A 21 -8.13 8.21 19.50
CA LEU A 21 -9.39 8.91 19.77
C LEU A 21 -9.09 10.16 20.58
N ASP A 22 -9.51 11.30 20.05
CA ASP A 22 -9.36 12.59 20.72
C ASP A 22 -10.73 12.99 21.26
N LEU A 23 -10.95 12.73 22.55
CA LEU A 23 -12.21 13.00 23.19
C LEU A 23 -12.12 14.30 23.99
N ASP A 24 -13.07 15.19 23.73
CA ASP A 24 -13.14 16.48 24.42
C ASP A 24 -13.65 16.33 25.84
N ARG A 25 -13.33 17.32 26.68
CA ARG A 25 -13.96 17.53 28.00
C ARG A 25 -13.73 16.39 28.99
N GLY A 26 -12.58 15.78 28.91
CA GLY A 26 -12.21 14.78 29.87
C GLY A 26 -12.83 13.41 29.67
N TYR A 27 -13.58 13.22 28.60
CA TYR A 27 -14.04 11.89 28.23
C TYR A 27 -12.86 11.05 27.79
N ARG A 28 -12.92 9.78 28.14
CA ARG A 28 -11.88 8.84 27.72
C ARG A 28 -12.52 7.61 27.11
N ALA A 29 -11.87 7.11 26.07
CA ALA A 29 -12.14 5.77 25.59
C ALA A 29 -11.10 4.84 26.20
N ASP A 30 -11.46 3.60 26.40
CA ASP A 30 -10.54 2.58 26.87
C ASP A 30 -10.72 1.34 25.98
N PRO A 31 -9.79 1.09 25.04
CA PRO A 31 -8.58 1.88 24.81
C PRO A 31 -8.86 3.23 24.12
N ASP A 32 -7.94 4.18 24.28
CA ASP A 32 -8.03 5.46 23.61
C ASP A 32 -7.42 5.48 22.22
N SER A 33 -6.86 4.38 21.80
CA SER A 33 -6.36 4.18 20.44
C SER A 33 -6.72 2.78 19.97
N PHE A 34 -6.81 2.60 18.66
CA PHE A 34 -7.08 1.26 18.11
C PHE A 34 -6.42 1.15 16.73
N GLU A 35 -6.16 -0.09 16.34
CA GLU A 35 -5.59 -0.41 15.04
C GLU A 35 -6.69 -0.70 14.05
N THR A 36 -6.52 -0.20 12.84
CA THR A 36 -7.41 -0.50 11.73
C THR A 36 -6.60 -0.83 10.48
N VAL A 37 -7.26 -1.45 9.52
CA VAL A 37 -6.66 -1.81 8.25
C VAL A 37 -7.26 -0.92 7.18
N LEU A 38 -6.42 -0.35 6.34
CA LEU A 38 -6.87 0.32 5.13
C LEU A 38 -6.22 -0.28 3.92
N SER A 39 -6.87 -0.09 2.79
CA SER A 39 -6.32 -0.53 1.53
C SER A 39 -6.48 0.54 0.47
N ARG A 40 -5.57 0.54 -0.48
CA ARG A 40 -5.59 1.41 -1.64
C ARG A 40 -5.52 0.53 -2.87
N ALA A 41 -6.43 0.70 -3.80
CA ALA A 41 -6.38 -0.02 -5.07
C ALA A 41 -5.09 0.35 -5.80
N ALA A 42 -4.41 -0.66 -6.34
CA ALA A 42 -3.22 -0.43 -7.16
C ALA A 42 -3.66 -0.12 -8.58
N ASP A 43 -3.04 0.88 -9.17
CA ASP A 43 -3.34 1.26 -10.55
C ASP A 43 -2.81 0.19 -11.52
N PRO A 44 -3.43 0.05 -12.70
CA PRO A 44 -2.94 -0.92 -13.69
C PRO A 44 -1.50 -0.65 -14.08
N PRO A 45 -0.68 -1.70 -14.21
CA PRO A 45 0.72 -1.52 -14.56
C PRO A 45 0.89 -0.79 -15.89
N GLY A 46 1.78 0.20 -15.92
CA GLY A 46 2.04 1.01 -17.09
C GLY A 46 1.13 2.23 -17.23
N GLU A 47 0.11 2.36 -16.40
CA GLU A 47 -0.81 3.49 -16.40
C GLU A 47 -0.47 4.48 -15.28
N ASP A 48 -1.12 5.64 -15.29
CA ASP A 48 -0.84 6.67 -14.28
C ASP A 48 -1.01 6.09 -12.86
N GLY A 49 -0.03 6.37 -12.01
CA GLY A 49 -0.08 5.94 -10.61
C GLY A 49 0.47 4.55 -10.34
N TRP A 50 0.83 3.79 -11.36
CA TRP A 50 1.31 2.42 -11.16
C TRP A 50 2.63 2.34 -10.38
N LEU A 51 3.39 3.43 -10.37
CA LEU A 51 4.67 3.51 -9.65
C LEU A 51 4.52 3.86 -8.18
N PHE A 52 3.31 3.80 -7.64
CA PHE A 52 3.05 4.09 -6.23
C PHE A 52 4.02 3.31 -5.32
N PHE A 53 4.25 2.03 -5.63
CA PHE A 53 5.13 1.20 -4.82
C PHE A 53 6.58 1.73 -4.82
N ARG A 54 7.05 2.18 -5.98
CA ARG A 54 8.40 2.74 -6.08
C ARG A 54 8.52 4.05 -5.30
N ASP A 55 7.49 4.88 -5.38
CA ASP A 55 7.55 6.23 -4.81
C ASP A 55 7.24 6.25 -3.31
N THR A 56 6.63 5.18 -2.78
CA THR A 56 6.11 5.15 -1.41
C THR A 56 6.79 4.12 -0.53
N LEU A 57 7.24 3.01 -1.10
CA LEU A 57 7.74 1.87 -0.34
C LEU A 57 9.24 1.66 -0.54
N TRP A 58 9.85 1.07 0.48
CA TRP A 58 11.24 0.62 0.44
C TRP A 58 11.37 -0.63 1.27
N ARG A 59 11.76 -1.73 0.63
CA ARG A 59 11.96 -3.04 1.28
C ARG A 59 10.75 -3.52 2.10
N GLY A 60 9.55 -3.24 1.60
CA GLY A 60 8.32 -3.65 2.26
C GLY A 60 7.88 -2.73 3.38
N GLU A 61 8.45 -1.53 3.47
CA GLU A 61 8.08 -0.54 4.48
C GLU A 61 7.82 0.81 3.82
N LEU A 62 7.13 1.68 4.55
CA LEU A 62 6.95 3.06 4.09
C LEU A 62 8.29 3.79 4.14
N GLY A 63 8.67 4.39 3.00
CA GLY A 63 9.90 5.16 2.92
C GLY A 63 9.82 6.50 3.63
N ASP A 64 8.62 7.07 3.75
CA ASP A 64 8.35 8.33 4.44
C ASP A 64 7.14 8.14 5.35
N ALA A 65 7.41 7.91 6.63
CA ALA A 65 6.37 7.65 7.61
C ALA A 65 5.42 8.85 7.80
N ALA A 66 5.94 10.06 7.75
CA ALA A 66 5.10 11.25 7.92
C ALA A 66 4.14 11.42 6.75
N HIS A 67 4.61 11.19 5.53
CA HIS A 67 3.76 11.22 4.34
C HIS A 67 2.69 10.13 4.40
N GLY A 68 3.08 8.92 4.82
CA GLY A 68 2.14 7.81 4.99
C GLY A 68 1.05 8.13 6.00
N ARG A 69 1.39 8.76 7.12
CA ARG A 69 0.40 9.17 8.12
C ARG A 69 -0.59 10.18 7.54
N ARG A 70 -0.11 11.13 6.75
CA ARG A 70 -1.00 12.12 6.11
C ARG A 70 -1.97 11.45 5.15
N LEU A 71 -1.49 10.53 4.34
CA LEU A 71 -2.34 9.79 3.40
C LEU A 71 -3.40 8.98 4.14
N ALA A 72 -3.01 8.31 5.22
CA ALA A 72 -3.93 7.51 6.03
C ALA A 72 -4.96 8.40 6.73
N ALA A 73 -4.53 9.54 7.27
CA ALA A 73 -5.45 10.48 7.94
C ALA A 73 -6.47 11.04 6.95
N ASP A 74 -6.04 11.37 5.74
CA ASP A 74 -6.96 11.84 4.69
C ASP A 74 -7.97 10.77 4.31
N ALA A 75 -7.52 9.52 4.18
CA ALA A 75 -8.40 8.42 3.81
C ALA A 75 -9.41 8.08 4.91
N LEU A 76 -9.01 8.16 6.17
CA LEU A 76 -9.85 7.82 7.31
C LEU A 76 -10.67 9.00 7.84
N GLY A 77 -10.26 10.21 7.54
CA GLY A 77 -10.92 11.41 8.05
C GLY A 77 -10.66 11.68 9.52
N VAL A 78 -9.65 11.05 10.11
CA VAL A 78 -9.28 11.23 11.53
C VAL A 78 -7.76 11.24 11.65
N PRO A 79 -7.22 11.81 12.74
CA PRO A 79 -5.77 11.80 12.96
C PRO A 79 -5.25 10.37 13.10
N VAL A 80 -4.09 10.13 12.51
CA VAL A 80 -3.43 8.83 12.54
C VAL A 80 -2.12 8.97 13.30
N GLU A 81 -1.94 8.14 14.33
CA GLU A 81 -0.75 8.13 15.15
C GLU A 81 0.41 7.46 14.43
N SER A 82 0.14 6.33 13.77
CA SER A 82 1.14 5.61 13.02
C SER A 82 0.48 4.83 11.89
N VAL A 83 1.25 4.52 10.86
CA VAL A 83 0.82 3.67 9.77
C VAL A 83 2.01 2.85 9.29
N SER A 84 1.75 1.60 8.92
CA SER A 84 2.76 0.74 8.34
C SER A 84 2.19 0.03 7.12
N PHE A 85 3.07 -0.32 6.19
CA PHE A 85 2.68 -1.14 5.05
C PHE A 85 2.64 -2.60 5.48
N SER A 86 1.58 -3.30 5.12
CA SER A 86 1.41 -4.70 5.45
C SER A 86 1.74 -5.61 4.28
N GLU A 87 1.05 -5.44 3.17
CA GLU A 87 1.25 -6.32 2.03
C GLU A 87 0.65 -5.74 0.74
N LEU A 88 1.11 -6.25 -0.38
CA LEU A 88 0.43 -6.10 -1.66
C LEU A 88 -0.36 -7.38 -1.90
N ARG A 89 -1.69 -7.29 -1.85
CA ARG A 89 -2.57 -8.40 -2.24
C ARG A 89 -2.83 -8.28 -3.71
N THR A 90 -2.55 -9.34 -4.44
CA THR A 90 -2.59 -9.27 -5.89
C THR A 90 -3.17 -10.55 -6.47
N SER A 91 -3.87 -10.41 -7.59
CA SER A 91 -4.18 -11.55 -8.43
C SER A 91 -2.92 -11.98 -9.18
N GLN A 92 -2.90 -13.20 -9.66
CA GLN A 92 -1.77 -13.65 -10.48
C GLN A 92 -1.70 -12.85 -11.77
N VAL A 93 -2.85 -12.51 -12.35
CA VAL A 93 -2.90 -11.72 -13.59
C VAL A 93 -2.24 -10.36 -13.40
N TYR A 94 -2.62 -9.66 -12.32
CA TYR A 94 -2.01 -8.36 -12.04
C TYR A 94 -0.50 -8.48 -11.81
N LEU A 95 -0.09 -9.48 -11.06
CA LEU A 95 1.34 -9.67 -10.77
C LEU A 95 2.13 -9.93 -12.04
N ASP A 96 1.59 -10.74 -12.95
CA ASP A 96 2.23 -11.00 -14.22
C ASP A 96 2.33 -9.73 -15.07
N ASP A 97 1.28 -8.92 -15.09
CA ASP A 97 1.28 -7.64 -15.81
C ASP A 97 2.27 -6.66 -15.18
N LEU A 98 2.34 -6.65 -13.85
CA LEU A 98 3.29 -5.80 -13.13
C LEU A 98 4.74 -6.19 -13.47
N LYS A 99 5.02 -7.48 -13.47
CA LYS A 99 6.36 -7.97 -13.83
C LYS A 99 6.72 -7.59 -15.26
N ALA A 100 5.77 -7.68 -16.19
CA ALA A 100 6.00 -7.30 -17.57
C ALA A 100 6.26 -5.80 -17.71
N ALA A 101 5.50 -4.97 -17.01
CA ALA A 101 5.69 -3.52 -17.03
C ALA A 101 7.04 -3.12 -16.44
N ILE A 102 7.45 -3.76 -15.35
CA ILE A 102 8.76 -3.52 -14.75
C ILE A 102 9.87 -3.93 -15.71
N ALA A 103 9.75 -5.10 -16.35
CA ALA A 103 10.75 -5.59 -17.28
C ALA A 103 10.93 -4.64 -18.49
N ALA A 104 9.87 -3.98 -18.88
CA ALA A 104 9.89 -3.03 -19.99
C ALA A 104 10.55 -1.69 -19.63
N ASP A 105 10.77 -1.41 -18.34
CA ASP A 105 11.27 -0.12 -17.88
C ASP A 105 12.19 -0.25 -16.67
N LEU A 106 13.13 -1.18 -16.74
CA LEU A 106 14.08 -1.43 -15.63
C LEU A 106 14.89 -0.20 -15.25
N ASP A 107 15.15 0.68 -16.20
CA ASP A 107 15.91 1.91 -15.93
C ASP A 107 15.21 2.82 -14.94
N ALA A 108 13.88 2.81 -14.91
CA ALA A 108 13.11 3.62 -13.95
C ALA A 108 13.31 3.16 -12.52
N PHE A 109 13.82 1.93 -12.32
CA PHE A 109 14.00 1.33 -11.01
C PHE A 109 15.46 1.19 -10.61
N ASN A 110 16.38 1.56 -11.49
CA ASN A 110 17.80 1.40 -11.26
C ASN A 110 18.13 -0.04 -10.83
N ALA A 111 17.65 -1.00 -11.58
CA ALA A 111 17.76 -2.42 -11.28
C ALA A 111 18.10 -3.22 -12.54
N ASP A 112 18.66 -4.42 -12.34
CA ASP A 112 19.09 -5.27 -13.44
C ASP A 112 18.00 -6.25 -13.88
N ASP A 113 17.07 -6.60 -12.98
CA ASP A 113 15.99 -7.51 -13.30
C ASP A 113 14.74 -7.25 -12.45
N VAL A 114 13.65 -7.94 -12.81
CA VAL A 114 12.34 -7.77 -12.17
C VAL A 114 12.37 -8.21 -10.71
N THR A 115 13.02 -9.33 -10.41
CA THR A 115 13.08 -9.83 -9.04
C THR A 115 13.77 -8.83 -8.12
N GLU A 116 14.83 -8.18 -8.60
CA GLU A 116 15.52 -7.14 -7.84
C GLU A 116 14.58 -5.98 -7.53
N VAL A 117 13.78 -5.54 -8.51
CA VAL A 117 12.82 -4.46 -8.31
C VAL A 117 11.79 -4.83 -7.23
N LEU A 118 11.19 -6.00 -7.34
CA LEU A 118 10.16 -6.43 -6.40
C LEU A 118 10.73 -6.53 -4.98
N THR A 119 11.92 -7.07 -4.83
CA THR A 119 12.57 -7.19 -3.53
C THR A 119 12.93 -5.81 -2.97
N LYS A 120 13.42 -4.92 -3.82
CA LYS A 120 13.88 -3.59 -3.43
C LYS A 120 12.76 -2.75 -2.82
N TYR A 121 11.56 -2.80 -3.38
CA TYR A 121 10.44 -1.96 -2.93
C TYR A 121 9.41 -2.70 -2.09
N LEU A 122 9.04 -3.89 -2.47
CA LEU A 122 7.98 -4.66 -1.81
C LEU A 122 8.50 -5.68 -0.80
N GLY A 123 9.79 -6.05 -0.90
CA GLY A 123 10.35 -7.07 -0.04
C GLY A 123 9.64 -8.40 -0.22
N SER A 124 9.30 -9.06 0.88
CA SER A 124 8.56 -10.31 0.86
C SER A 124 7.05 -10.11 1.09
N SER A 125 6.56 -8.89 0.88
CA SER A 125 5.19 -8.51 1.24
C SER A 125 4.16 -8.76 0.16
N ILE A 126 4.48 -9.55 -0.87
CA ILE A 126 3.54 -9.85 -1.94
C ILE A 126 2.73 -11.09 -1.58
N HIS A 127 1.41 -10.95 -1.57
CA HIS A 127 0.50 -12.05 -1.31
C HIS A 127 -0.40 -12.25 -2.53
N VAL A 128 -0.26 -13.41 -3.17
CA VAL A 128 -1.06 -13.74 -4.35
C VAL A 128 -2.29 -14.54 -3.92
N GLU A 129 -3.44 -14.11 -4.36
CA GLU A 129 -4.70 -14.78 -4.07
C GLU A 129 -5.20 -15.61 -5.25
#